data_0feab04d3b1b5d9163fa777f9acf0385
#
_entry.id   0feab04d3b1b5d9163fa777f9acf0385
#
_cell.length_a   1.000
_cell.length_b   1.000
_cell.length_c   1.000
_cell.angle_alpha   90.00
_cell.angle_beta   90.00
_cell.angle_gamma   90.00
#
_symmetry.space_group_name_H-M   'P 1'
#
loop_
_entity.id
_entity.type
_entity.pdbx_description
1 polymer ?
#
loop_
_entity_poly.entity_id
_entity_poly.type
_entity_poly.pdbx_seq_one_letter_code
_entity_poly.pdbx_strand_id
1 'polypeptide(L)'
;NLKNGNVVVALPGSTASITTIEYEPGLIKDFPDILDKIVPMERNYHHDDTWHDGNGYAHVRAALIGSSVTVPLIDGALLLGTWQQIVLIDFDNKPRSRNIYVQIIT
;
A
#
# COMPACT_ATOMS: atom_id res chain seq x y z
N ASN A 1 8.22 -3.35 27.73
CA ASN A 1 7.51 -4.27 26.84
C ASN A 1 6.06 -3.83 26.64
N LEU A 2 5.76 -3.29 25.47
CA LEU A 2 4.41 -2.92 25.11
C LEU A 2 3.63 -4.18 24.73
N LYS A 3 2.46 -4.35 25.32
CA LYS A 3 1.61 -5.51 25.07
C LYS A 3 0.30 -5.15 24.39
N ASN A 4 -0.17 -3.92 24.58
CA ASN A 4 -1.44 -3.48 24.04
C ASN A 4 -1.32 -2.07 23.50
N GLY A 5 -1.97 -1.81 22.41
CA GLY A 5 -1.98 -0.51 21.76
C GLY A 5 -2.43 -0.61 20.31
N ASN A 6 -2.14 0.44 19.55
CA ASN A 6 -2.40 0.48 18.12
C ASN A 6 -1.07 0.66 17.39
N VAL A 7 -0.80 -0.21 16.43
CA VAL A 7 0.40 -0.12 15.60
C VAL A 7 0.01 0.52 14.28
N VAL A 8 0.59 1.68 13.99
CA VAL A 8 0.38 2.38 12.73
C VAL A 8 1.58 2.11 11.85
N VAL A 9 1.34 1.60 10.65
CA VAL A 9 2.37 1.40 9.62
C VAL A 9 2.05 2.34 8.47
N ALA A 10 2.97 3.24 8.17
CA ALA A 10 2.71 4.31 7.21
C ALA A 10 3.87 4.52 6.27
N LEU A 11 3.53 4.99 5.07
CA LEU A 11 4.51 5.32 4.04
C LEU A 11 4.24 6.74 3.56
N PRO A 12 5.18 7.69 3.80
CA PRO A 12 5.07 9.02 3.20
C PRO A 12 5.42 8.94 1.71
N GLY A 13 4.41 9.12 0.89
CA GLY A 13 4.54 9.03 -0.56
C GLY A 13 3.17 8.94 -1.21
N SER A 14 3.11 9.19 -2.49
CA SER A 14 1.86 9.27 -3.25
C SER A 14 1.76 8.28 -4.41
N THR A 15 2.75 7.38 -4.56
CA THR A 15 2.79 6.39 -5.65
C THR A 15 2.96 4.96 -5.15
N ALA A 16 2.78 4.75 -3.86
CA ALA A 16 2.82 3.43 -3.25
C ALA A 16 1.80 3.36 -2.12
N SER A 17 1.53 2.16 -1.65
CA SER A 17 0.52 1.92 -0.63
C SER A 17 0.98 0.94 0.43
N ILE A 18 0.35 1.02 1.60
CA ILE A 18 0.42 0.01 2.65
C ILE A 18 -0.99 -0.52 2.83
N THR A 19 -1.14 -1.84 2.78
CA THR A 19 -2.43 -2.49 3.01
C THR A 19 -2.21 -3.88 3.60
N THR A 20 -3.27 -4.62 3.78
CA THR A 20 -3.18 -6.03 4.19
C THR A 20 -3.76 -6.92 3.12
N ILE A 21 -3.09 -8.02 2.84
CA ILE A 21 -3.56 -9.05 1.93
C ILE A 21 -3.16 -10.43 2.45
N GLU A 22 -3.76 -11.46 1.90
CA GLU A 22 -3.16 -12.78 1.93
C GLU A 22 -2.11 -12.84 0.82
N TYR A 23 -0.84 -12.93 1.19
CA TYR A 23 0.26 -12.94 0.23
C TYR A 23 0.45 -14.35 -0.33
N GLU A 24 -0.38 -14.73 -1.30
CA GLU A 24 -0.35 -16.05 -1.90
C GLU A 24 -0.38 -15.95 -3.44
N PRO A 25 0.08 -17.00 -4.17
CA PRO A 25 0.31 -16.88 -5.61
C PRO A 25 -0.90 -16.45 -6.45
N GLY A 26 -2.10 -16.90 -6.10
CA GLY A 26 -3.31 -16.52 -6.84
C GLY A 26 -3.63 -15.05 -6.68
N LEU A 27 -3.64 -14.56 -5.44
CA LEU A 27 -3.97 -13.16 -5.17
C LEU A 27 -2.90 -12.21 -5.71
N ILE A 28 -1.63 -12.63 -5.70
CA ILE A 28 -0.54 -11.84 -6.28
C ILE A 28 -0.77 -11.58 -7.78
N LYS A 29 -1.49 -12.47 -8.46
CA LYS A 29 -1.91 -12.28 -9.85
C LYS A 29 -3.23 -11.54 -9.97
N ASP A 30 -4.21 -11.90 -9.15
CA ASP A 30 -5.56 -11.32 -9.23
C ASP A 30 -5.57 -9.82 -8.93
N PHE A 31 -4.79 -9.38 -7.96
CA PHE A 31 -4.81 -7.99 -7.55
C PHE A 31 -4.28 -7.05 -8.66
N PRO A 32 -3.10 -7.28 -9.25
CA PRO A 32 -2.68 -6.49 -10.41
C PRO A 32 -3.64 -6.56 -11.59
N ASP A 33 -4.22 -7.72 -11.85
CA ASP A 33 -5.17 -7.88 -12.96
C ASP A 33 -6.40 -6.98 -12.79
N ILE A 34 -6.93 -6.89 -11.57
CA ILE A 34 -8.05 -6.00 -11.27
C ILE A 34 -7.63 -4.54 -11.41
N LEU A 35 -6.44 -4.18 -10.90
CA LEU A 35 -5.95 -2.81 -11.02
C LEU A 35 -5.75 -2.41 -12.49
N ASP A 36 -5.29 -3.32 -13.33
CA ASP A 36 -5.14 -3.07 -14.76
C ASP A 36 -6.48 -2.77 -15.44
N LYS A 37 -7.57 -3.30 -14.91
CA LYS A 37 -8.91 -3.04 -15.43
C LYS A 37 -9.49 -1.72 -14.96
N ILE A 38 -9.32 -1.38 -13.67
CA ILE A 38 -9.95 -0.19 -13.11
C ILE A 38 -9.04 1.04 -13.14
N VAL A 39 -7.72 0.86 -13.07
CA VAL A 39 -6.73 1.93 -13.14
C VAL A 39 -5.59 1.47 -14.06
N PRO A 40 -5.84 1.40 -15.37
CA PRO A 40 -4.82 0.91 -16.31
C PRO A 40 -3.64 1.87 -16.40
N MET A 41 -2.45 1.32 -16.65
CA MET A 41 -1.23 2.11 -16.84
C MET A 41 -1.31 2.90 -18.15
N GLU A 42 -1.87 2.29 -19.19
CA GLU A 42 -1.94 2.86 -20.52
C GLU A 42 -3.24 3.64 -20.72
N ARG A 43 -3.27 4.81 -20.15
CA ARG A 43 -4.38 5.74 -20.24
C ARG A 43 -3.83 7.15 -20.09
N ASN A 44 -4.54 8.14 -20.64
CA ASN A 44 -4.20 9.55 -20.45
C ASN A 44 -4.70 10.01 -19.07
N TYR A 45 -3.76 10.30 -18.18
CA TYR A 45 -4.05 10.89 -16.87
C TYR A 45 -3.70 12.38 -16.89
N HIS A 46 -4.56 13.20 -16.33
CA HIS A 46 -4.30 14.66 -16.26
C HIS A 46 -3.04 14.98 -15.47
N HIS A 47 -2.66 14.12 -14.51
CA HIS A 47 -1.40 14.27 -13.78
C HIS A 47 -0.20 14.32 -14.75
N ASP A 48 -0.22 13.50 -15.79
CA ASP A 48 0.89 13.42 -16.75
C ASP A 48 0.96 14.67 -17.64
N ASP A 49 -0.16 15.36 -17.83
CA ASP A 49 -0.19 16.65 -18.53
C ASP A 49 0.56 17.73 -17.76
N THR A 50 0.59 17.63 -16.44
CA THR A 50 1.27 18.59 -15.56
C THR A 50 2.77 18.30 -15.44
N TRP A 51 3.10 17.05 -15.16
CA TRP A 51 4.47 16.65 -14.78
C TRP A 51 5.20 15.85 -15.84
N HIS A 52 4.52 15.29 -16.82
CA HIS A 52 5.06 14.52 -17.95
C HIS A 52 5.89 13.29 -17.54
N ASP A 53 5.61 12.71 -16.37
CA ASP A 53 6.38 11.58 -15.85
C ASP A 53 5.68 10.22 -16.04
N GLY A 54 4.46 10.22 -16.59
CA GLY A 54 3.77 9.00 -16.98
C GLY A 54 3.31 8.11 -15.83
N ASN A 55 3.32 8.62 -14.59
CA ASN A 55 2.95 7.81 -13.42
C ASN A 55 1.61 8.20 -12.80
N GLY A 56 0.73 8.86 -13.56
CA GLY A 56 -0.60 9.23 -13.07
C GLY A 56 -1.38 8.03 -12.55
N TYR A 57 -1.29 6.89 -13.21
CA TYR A 57 -1.92 5.66 -12.74
C TYR A 57 -1.45 5.28 -11.32
N ALA A 58 -0.16 5.48 -11.04
CA ALA A 58 0.40 5.12 -9.73
C ALA A 58 -0.18 5.97 -8.61
N HIS A 59 -0.37 7.27 -8.87
CA HIS A 59 -1.01 8.18 -7.92
C HIS A 59 -2.46 7.79 -7.65
N VAL A 60 -3.21 7.43 -8.69
CA VAL A 60 -4.61 7.01 -8.54
C VAL A 60 -4.70 5.70 -7.76
N ARG A 61 -3.86 4.72 -8.11
CA ARG A 61 -3.82 3.43 -7.39
C ARG A 61 -3.47 3.64 -5.91
N ALA A 62 -2.46 4.46 -5.64
CA ALA A 62 -2.05 4.75 -4.26
C ALA A 62 -3.17 5.43 -3.46
N ALA A 63 -3.87 6.38 -4.09
CA ALA A 63 -4.99 7.07 -3.46
C ALA A 63 -6.16 6.14 -3.14
N LEU A 64 -6.41 5.15 -4.01
CA LEU A 64 -7.49 4.17 -3.79
C LEU A 64 -7.17 3.21 -2.66
N ILE A 65 -5.93 2.75 -2.58
CA ILE A 65 -5.53 1.73 -1.61
C ILE A 65 -5.17 2.34 -0.25
N GLY A 66 -4.52 3.51 -0.28
CA GLY A 66 -4.10 4.20 0.93
C GLY A 66 -2.65 3.96 1.29
N SER A 67 -2.13 4.77 2.20
CA SER A 67 -0.70 4.79 2.53
C SER A 67 -0.41 4.36 3.95
N SER A 68 -1.41 3.92 4.70
CA SER A 68 -1.21 3.48 6.08
C SER A 68 -2.26 2.47 6.50
N VAL A 69 -1.90 1.65 7.47
CA VAL A 69 -2.84 0.76 8.16
C VAL A 69 -2.62 0.88 9.65
N THR A 70 -3.68 0.67 10.42
CA THR A 70 -3.61 0.57 11.87
C THR A 70 -4.05 -0.83 12.28
N VAL A 71 -3.20 -1.51 13.04
CA VAL A 71 -3.47 -2.87 13.50
C VAL A 71 -3.37 -2.87 15.03
N PRO A 72 -4.37 -3.37 15.74
CA PRO A 72 -4.27 -3.49 17.19
C PRO A 72 -3.13 -4.42 17.60
N LEU A 73 -2.46 -4.05 18.67
CA LEU A 73 -1.51 -4.90 19.37
C LEU A 73 -2.20 -5.39 20.63
N ILE A 74 -2.35 -6.68 20.76
CA ILE A 74 -3.07 -7.30 21.88
C ILE A 74 -2.22 -8.44 22.43
N ASP A 75 -1.93 -8.36 23.72
CA ASP A 75 -1.10 -9.36 24.42
C ASP A 75 0.22 -9.64 23.70
N GLY A 76 0.85 -8.59 23.18
CA GLY A 76 2.15 -8.68 22.53
C GLY A 76 2.12 -9.16 21.08
N ALA A 77 0.93 -9.33 20.48
CA ALA A 77 0.80 -9.80 19.11
C ALA A 77 -0.08 -8.86 18.29
N LEU A 78 0.25 -8.72 17.03
CA LEU A 78 -0.60 -7.97 16.09
C LEU A 78 -1.88 -8.77 15.82
N LEU A 79 -3.01 -8.07 15.88
CA LEU A 79 -4.33 -8.67 15.62
C LEU A 79 -4.54 -8.78 14.12
N LEU A 80 -3.96 -9.83 13.54
CA LEU A 80 -4.10 -10.15 12.12
C LEU A 80 -4.69 -11.56 11.98
N GLY A 81 -5.43 -11.77 10.90
CA GLY A 81 -5.88 -13.12 10.57
C GLY A 81 -4.69 -14.02 10.24
N THR A 82 -4.89 -15.33 10.29
CA THR A 82 -3.82 -16.33 10.09
C THR A 82 -3.05 -16.08 8.77
N TRP A 83 -3.77 -15.72 7.72
CA TRP A 83 -3.19 -15.52 6.39
C TRP A 83 -3.06 -14.06 5.99
N GLN A 84 -3.44 -13.15 6.87
CA GLN A 84 -3.42 -11.71 6.62
C GLN A 84 -2.04 -11.13 6.90
N GLN A 85 -1.49 -10.39 5.95
CA GLN A 85 -0.16 -9.80 6.08
C GLN A 85 -0.20 -8.33 5.68
N ILE A 86 0.60 -7.53 6.37
CA ILE A 86 0.83 -6.13 5.99
C ILE A 86 1.83 -6.13 4.84
N VAL A 87 1.49 -5.43 3.76
CA VAL A 87 2.34 -5.37 2.56
C VAL A 87 2.52 -3.93 2.09
N LEU A 88 3.69 -3.69 1.51
CA LEU A 88 3.98 -2.50 0.73
C LEU A 88 3.75 -2.84 -0.73
N ILE A 89 3.02 -1.97 -1.45
CA ILE A 89 2.84 -2.10 -2.88
C ILE A 89 3.34 -0.83 -3.53
N ASP A 90 4.38 -0.94 -4.35
CA ASP A 90 4.93 0.19 -5.07
C ASP A 90 4.36 0.19 -6.50
N PHE A 91 3.65 1.26 -6.85
CA PHE A 91 3.01 1.40 -8.16
C PHE A 91 3.83 2.24 -9.14
N ASP A 92 4.89 2.89 -8.69
CA ASP A 92 5.63 3.82 -9.53
C ASP A 92 6.27 3.14 -10.73
N ASN A 93 6.52 3.93 -11.76
CA ASN A 93 7.15 3.46 -13.01
C ASN A 93 8.67 3.60 -13.01
N LYS A 94 9.28 3.97 -11.90
CA LYS A 94 10.73 4.04 -11.74
C LYS A 94 11.14 3.62 -10.34
N PRO A 95 12.39 3.16 -10.17
CA PRO A 95 12.88 2.77 -8.84
C PRO A 95 12.82 3.93 -7.86
N ARG A 96 12.37 3.62 -6.65
CA ARG A 96 12.28 4.58 -5.54
C ARG A 96 12.84 3.95 -4.28
N SER A 97 13.45 4.79 -3.46
CA SER A 97 13.81 4.42 -2.10
C SER A 97 12.71 4.92 -1.17
N ARG A 98 12.12 4.01 -0.40
CA ARG A 98 10.97 4.35 0.43
C ARG A 98 11.24 4.04 1.88
N ASN A 99 10.78 4.93 2.76
CA ASN A 99 10.85 4.73 4.20
C ASN A 99 9.48 4.34 4.73
N ILE A 100 9.44 3.29 5.51
CA ILE A 100 8.22 2.84 6.18
C ILE A 100 8.36 3.22 7.66
N TYR A 101 7.35 3.87 8.18
CA TYR A 101 7.31 4.31 9.57
C TYR A 101 6.36 3.44 10.36
N VAL A 102 6.82 2.97 11.51
CA VAL A 102 6.00 2.20 12.43
C VAL A 102 5.90 2.98 13.72
N GLN A 103 4.69 3.26 14.15
CA GLN A 103 4.42 4.01 15.37
C GLN A 103 3.44 3.22 16.23
N ILE A 104 3.74 3.14 17.52
CA ILE A 104 2.86 2.44 18.46
C ILE A 104 2.23 3.47 19.36
N ILE A 105 0.91 3.46 19.42
CA ILE A 105 0.11 4.36 20.25
C ILE A 105 -0.51 3.53 21.36
N THR A 106 -0.21 3.90 22.58
CA THR A 106 -0.69 3.20 23.78
C THR A 106 -1.71 4.03 24.56
#